data_955d30b6fb55b536201ba78f12cb1851
#
_entry.id   955d30b6fb55b536201ba78f12cb1851
#
_cell.length_a   1.000
_cell.length_b   1.000
_cell.length_c   1.000
_cell.angle_alpha   90.00
_cell.angle_beta   90.00
_cell.angle_gamma   90.00
#
_symmetry.space_group_name_H-M   'P 1'
#
loop_
_entity.id
_entity.type
_entity.pdbx_description
1 polymer ?
#
loop_
_entity_poly.entity_id
_entity_poly.type
_entity_poly.pdbx_seq_one_letter_code
_entity_poly.pdbx_strand_id
1 'polypeptide(L)'
;PIFHLTHMGVPGKSWRAILRPDRSWISRGLIAIIVFTAAGTGHVINLIWHDVIPFGTIFEILAGAAALVVMAYHGLSMSHSTAIALWSTALMPVLSLLYALTGGLAIIVLLSSASTLSGGAPPLLSLLQGLLIADLVMISSFIYSANNGSAGAKLSAQLLIKTRYAYWFVGGVVVLGLVLPLFSLSLWPTIEAMQIISVASMLTGFYIFRIVVFKAGVYEPVLPI
;
A
#
# COMPACT_ATOMS: atom_id res chain seq x y z
N PRO A 1 -6.04 3.71 -13.13
CA PRO A 1 -7.24 4.51 -13.40
C PRO A 1 -8.24 3.80 -14.31
N ILE A 2 -7.81 3.20 -15.44
CA ILE A 2 -8.72 2.58 -16.44
C ILE A 2 -9.58 1.49 -15.81
N PHE A 3 -9.00 0.57 -15.02
CA PHE A 3 -9.76 -0.51 -14.36
C PHE A 3 -10.82 0.01 -13.37
N HIS A 4 -10.61 1.16 -12.73
CA HIS A 4 -11.62 1.78 -11.87
C HIS A 4 -12.81 2.29 -12.69
N LEU A 5 -12.56 2.83 -13.87
CA LEU A 5 -13.60 3.33 -14.77
C LEU A 5 -14.45 2.20 -15.34
N THR A 6 -13.83 1.07 -15.68
CA THR A 6 -14.53 -0.09 -16.26
C THR A 6 -15.44 -0.82 -15.27
N HIS A 7 -15.14 -0.75 -13.96
CA HIS A 7 -15.96 -1.37 -12.91
C HIS A 7 -17.07 -0.45 -12.36
N MET A 8 -17.12 0.80 -12.79
CA MET A 8 -18.21 1.71 -12.41
C MET A 8 -19.45 1.40 -13.23
N GLY A 9 -20.59 1.22 -12.58
CA GLY A 9 -21.86 0.96 -13.25
C GLY A 9 -22.28 2.04 -14.26
N VAL A 10 -21.82 3.28 -14.08
CA VAL A 10 -22.05 4.41 -15.02
C VAL A 10 -20.73 5.21 -15.17
N PRO A 11 -19.81 4.76 -16.06
CA PRO A 11 -18.49 5.41 -16.24
C PRO A 11 -18.58 6.91 -16.59
N GLY A 12 -19.55 7.32 -17.38
CA GLY A 12 -19.75 8.73 -17.78
C GLY A 12 -20.10 9.69 -16.64
N LYS A 13 -20.42 9.17 -15.43
CA LYS A 13 -20.68 9.98 -14.23
C LYS A 13 -19.54 9.93 -13.20
N SER A 14 -18.43 9.26 -13.51
CA SER A 14 -17.29 9.08 -12.62
C SER A 14 -16.66 10.39 -12.15
N TRP A 15 -16.69 11.45 -12.96
CA TRP A 15 -16.23 12.79 -12.61
C TRP A 15 -16.91 13.36 -11.36
N ARG A 16 -18.13 12.92 -11.02
CA ARG A 16 -18.84 13.33 -9.81
C ARG A 16 -18.13 12.87 -8.52
N ALA A 17 -17.31 11.82 -8.61
CA ALA A 17 -16.53 11.36 -7.47
C ALA A 17 -15.50 12.38 -6.97
N ILE A 18 -15.13 13.38 -7.80
CA ILE A 18 -14.17 14.44 -7.45
C ILE A 18 -14.86 15.60 -6.70
N LEU A 19 -16.18 15.75 -6.80
CA LEU A 19 -16.89 16.96 -6.39
C LEU A 19 -17.09 17.16 -4.88
N ARG A 20 -16.76 16.17 -4.06
CA ARG A 20 -16.99 16.25 -2.59
C ARG A 20 -15.75 15.92 -1.77
N PRO A 21 -14.66 16.69 -1.92
CA PRO A 21 -13.43 16.47 -1.17
C PRO A 21 -13.58 16.80 0.33
N ASP A 22 -14.59 17.59 0.71
CA ASP A 22 -14.95 17.91 2.08
C ASP A 22 -15.37 16.67 2.89
N ARG A 23 -16.04 15.71 2.27
CA ARG A 23 -16.65 14.55 2.94
C ARG A 23 -16.12 13.18 2.50
N SER A 24 -15.46 13.09 1.34
CA SER A 24 -15.07 11.81 0.74
C SER A 24 -13.57 11.66 0.60
N TRP A 25 -12.99 10.65 1.24
CA TRP A 25 -11.60 10.26 1.04
C TRP A 25 -11.31 9.80 -0.39
N ILE A 26 -12.31 9.22 -1.08
CA ILE A 26 -12.19 8.86 -2.50
C ILE A 26 -11.98 10.12 -3.36
N SER A 27 -12.74 11.20 -3.09
CA SER A 27 -12.55 12.49 -3.79
C SER A 27 -11.15 13.07 -3.54
N ARG A 28 -10.69 13.07 -2.30
CA ARG A 28 -9.34 13.54 -1.93
C ARG A 28 -8.26 12.72 -2.62
N GLY A 29 -8.41 11.38 -2.64
CA GLY A 29 -7.50 10.49 -3.32
C GLY A 29 -7.44 10.70 -4.84
N LEU A 30 -8.59 10.90 -5.50
CA LEU A 30 -8.64 11.20 -6.93
C LEU A 30 -7.95 12.53 -7.27
N ILE A 31 -8.20 13.58 -6.49
CA ILE A 31 -7.51 14.86 -6.65
C ILE A 31 -6.00 14.68 -6.45
N ALA A 32 -5.59 13.97 -5.41
CA ALA A 32 -4.19 13.71 -5.15
C ALA A 32 -3.51 12.91 -6.27
N ILE A 33 -4.19 11.92 -6.87
CA ILE A 33 -3.68 11.18 -8.04
C ILE A 33 -3.48 12.11 -9.24
N ILE A 34 -4.42 13.02 -9.50
CA ILE A 34 -4.30 13.99 -10.59
C ILE A 34 -3.12 14.93 -10.36
N VAL A 35 -3.00 15.49 -9.15
CA VAL A 35 -1.90 16.38 -8.77
C VAL A 35 -0.57 15.64 -8.85
N PHE A 36 -0.48 14.44 -8.30
CA PHE A 36 0.72 13.60 -8.36
C PHE A 36 1.15 13.31 -9.79
N THR A 37 0.20 12.92 -10.65
CA THR A 37 0.50 12.60 -12.06
C THR A 37 0.96 13.85 -12.82
N ALA A 38 0.27 14.97 -12.66
CA ALA A 38 0.61 16.21 -13.34
C ALA A 38 1.97 16.77 -12.86
N ALA A 39 2.15 16.88 -11.54
CA ALA A 39 3.40 17.39 -10.96
C ALA A 39 4.58 16.42 -11.20
N GLY A 40 4.37 15.11 -11.05
CA GLY A 40 5.39 14.11 -11.33
C GLY A 40 5.82 14.12 -12.80
N THR A 41 4.86 14.23 -13.72
CA THR A 41 5.17 14.38 -15.16
C THR A 41 5.93 15.67 -15.41
N GLY A 42 5.53 16.79 -14.83
CA GLY A 42 6.24 18.07 -14.92
C GLY A 42 7.67 17.98 -14.39
N HIS A 43 7.89 17.31 -13.26
CA HIS A 43 9.22 17.08 -12.70
C HIS A 43 10.10 16.23 -13.64
N VAL A 44 9.57 15.11 -14.17
CA VAL A 44 10.31 14.25 -15.13
C VAL A 44 10.65 15.01 -16.41
N ILE A 45 9.72 15.81 -16.94
CA ILE A 45 9.95 16.67 -18.09
C ILE A 45 11.10 17.64 -17.80
N ASN A 46 11.08 18.29 -16.62
CA ASN A 46 12.13 19.22 -16.24
C ASN A 46 13.50 18.56 -16.13
N LEU A 47 13.58 17.35 -15.59
CA LEU A 47 14.82 16.57 -15.53
C LEU A 47 15.35 16.20 -16.93
N ILE A 48 14.48 15.80 -17.87
CA ILE A 48 14.88 15.41 -19.22
C ILE A 48 15.40 16.61 -20.01
N TRP A 49 14.81 17.77 -19.87
CA TRP A 49 15.22 19.00 -20.58
C TRP A 49 16.19 19.89 -19.80
N HIS A 50 16.91 19.32 -18.84
CA HIS A 50 17.99 20.01 -18.10
C HIS A 50 17.56 21.31 -17.41
N ASP A 51 16.55 21.21 -16.54
CA ASP A 51 16.07 22.33 -15.71
C ASP A 51 15.62 23.58 -16.46
N VAL A 52 15.00 23.40 -17.63
CA VAL A 52 14.42 24.50 -18.43
C VAL A 52 13.29 25.22 -17.70
N ILE A 53 12.62 24.55 -16.75
CA ILE A 53 11.52 25.13 -16.00
C ILE A 53 12.08 25.72 -14.69
N PRO A 54 12.01 27.06 -14.48
CA PRO A 54 12.61 27.70 -13.31
C PRO A 54 11.95 27.29 -11.96
N PHE A 55 10.86 26.52 -11.98
CA PHE A 55 10.12 26.05 -10.81
C PHE A 55 10.14 24.54 -10.65
N GLY A 56 11.16 23.83 -11.13
CA GLY A 56 11.29 22.37 -11.04
C GLY A 56 11.09 21.80 -9.64
N THR A 57 11.65 22.47 -8.63
CA THR A 57 11.49 22.11 -7.21
C THR A 57 10.03 22.17 -6.73
N ILE A 58 9.21 23.05 -7.29
CA ILE A 58 7.77 23.12 -6.93
C ILE A 58 7.06 21.85 -7.39
N PHE A 59 7.38 21.33 -8.57
CA PHE A 59 6.79 20.07 -9.05
C PHE A 59 7.20 18.88 -8.17
N GLU A 60 8.45 18.85 -7.71
CA GLU A 60 8.95 17.81 -6.80
C GLU A 60 8.20 17.84 -5.47
N ILE A 61 8.07 19.02 -4.83
CA ILE A 61 7.34 19.19 -3.57
C ILE A 61 5.86 18.82 -3.71
N LEU A 62 5.21 19.29 -4.79
CA LEU A 62 3.80 18.98 -5.04
C LEU A 62 3.58 17.49 -5.29
N ALA A 63 4.46 16.85 -6.08
CA ALA A 63 4.40 15.42 -6.32
C ALA A 63 4.62 14.63 -5.02
N GLY A 64 5.59 15.01 -4.19
CA GLY A 64 5.85 14.38 -2.90
C GLY A 64 4.68 14.51 -1.93
N ALA A 65 4.12 15.70 -1.78
CA ALA A 65 2.96 15.94 -0.93
C ALA A 65 1.72 15.15 -1.41
N ALA A 66 1.47 15.15 -2.72
CA ALA A 66 0.38 14.38 -3.30
C ALA A 66 0.59 12.86 -3.14
N ALA A 67 1.83 12.37 -3.26
CA ALA A 67 2.18 10.97 -3.04
C ALA A 67 1.79 10.50 -1.64
N LEU A 68 2.05 11.28 -0.59
CA LEU A 68 1.64 10.94 0.79
C LEU A 68 0.13 10.74 0.91
N VAL A 69 -0.66 11.60 0.27
CA VAL A 69 -2.12 11.44 0.24
C VAL A 69 -2.51 10.20 -0.54
N VAL A 70 -1.87 9.94 -1.70
CA VAL A 70 -2.12 8.74 -2.52
C VAL A 70 -1.80 7.45 -1.75
N MET A 71 -0.74 7.42 -0.96
CA MET A 71 -0.38 6.26 -0.13
C MET A 71 -1.43 5.98 0.96
N ALA A 72 -1.96 7.03 1.59
CA ALA A 72 -2.85 6.90 2.74
C ALA A 72 -4.34 6.79 2.38
N TYR A 73 -4.79 7.40 1.24
CA TYR A 73 -6.21 7.58 0.97
C TYR A 73 -7.00 6.27 0.89
N HIS A 74 -6.37 5.20 0.38
CA HIS A 74 -7.02 3.90 0.26
C HIS A 74 -7.38 3.32 1.64
N GLY A 75 -6.43 3.30 2.55
CA GLY A 75 -6.66 2.87 3.93
C GLY A 75 -7.64 3.79 4.67
N LEU A 76 -7.56 5.11 4.44
CA LEU A 76 -8.50 6.08 5.01
C LEU A 76 -9.92 5.88 4.46
N SER A 77 -10.06 5.59 3.18
CA SER A 77 -11.37 5.28 2.59
C SER A 77 -11.98 4.01 3.17
N MET A 78 -11.17 2.97 3.39
CA MET A 78 -11.63 1.72 4.02
C MET A 78 -11.97 1.93 5.50
N SER A 79 -11.16 2.65 6.25
CA SER A 79 -11.36 2.88 7.69
C SER A 79 -12.64 3.65 8.02
N HIS A 80 -13.17 4.41 7.06
CA HIS A 80 -14.46 5.11 7.20
C HIS A 80 -15.67 4.23 6.85
N SER A 81 -15.46 3.00 6.39
CA SER A 81 -16.54 2.06 6.10
C SER A 81 -16.97 1.34 7.36
N THR A 82 -17.93 1.90 8.07
CA THR A 82 -18.45 1.34 9.34
C THR A 82 -19.20 0.02 9.16
N ALA A 83 -19.64 -0.29 7.95
CA ALA A 83 -20.36 -1.52 7.63
C ALA A 83 -19.50 -2.79 7.75
N ILE A 84 -18.18 -2.67 7.60
CA ILE A 84 -17.25 -3.79 7.68
C ILE A 84 -16.24 -3.50 8.78
N ALA A 85 -16.46 -4.12 9.93
CA ALA A 85 -15.68 -3.85 11.14
C ALA A 85 -14.18 -4.15 10.99
N LEU A 86 -13.79 -5.13 10.16
CA LEU A 86 -12.39 -5.41 9.86
C LEU A 86 -11.68 -4.18 9.28
N TRP A 87 -12.37 -3.38 8.46
CA TRP A 87 -11.78 -2.21 7.80
C TRP A 87 -11.87 -0.95 8.66
N SER A 88 -12.90 -0.87 9.51
CA SER A 88 -13.19 0.28 10.37
C SER A 88 -12.21 0.37 11.56
N THR A 89 -10.93 0.51 11.25
CA THR A 89 -9.86 0.63 12.24
C THR A 89 -8.81 1.65 11.80
N ALA A 90 -8.21 2.35 12.78
CA ALA A 90 -7.11 3.28 12.53
C ALA A 90 -5.84 2.59 11.98
N LEU A 91 -5.74 1.25 12.12
CA LEU A 91 -4.61 0.49 11.59
C LEU A 91 -4.62 0.38 10.06
N MET A 92 -5.78 0.48 9.40
CA MET A 92 -5.88 0.37 7.93
C MET A 92 -5.14 1.48 7.18
N PRO A 93 -5.27 2.77 7.53
CA PRO A 93 -4.46 3.82 6.91
C PRO A 93 -2.97 3.64 7.14
N VAL A 94 -2.57 3.22 8.35
CA VAL A 94 -1.16 2.99 8.70
C VAL A 94 -0.58 1.83 7.90
N LEU A 95 -1.29 0.71 7.78
CA LEU A 95 -0.90 -0.42 6.92
C LEU A 95 -0.79 -0.01 5.45
N SER A 96 -1.75 0.79 4.95
CA SER A 96 -1.70 1.28 3.57
C SER A 96 -0.45 2.12 3.30
N LEU A 97 -0.11 3.01 4.24
CA LEU A 97 1.08 3.85 4.16
C LEU A 97 2.37 3.03 4.24
N LEU A 98 2.47 2.12 5.23
CA LEU A 98 3.64 1.25 5.39
C LEU A 98 3.88 0.40 4.15
N TYR A 99 2.87 -0.29 3.62
CA TYR A 99 3.01 -1.08 2.41
C TYR A 99 3.43 -0.26 1.18
N ALA A 100 2.96 0.98 1.08
CA ALA A 100 3.37 1.86 -0.01
C ALA A 100 4.85 2.28 0.14
N LEU A 101 5.29 2.59 1.36
CA LEU A 101 6.69 2.93 1.66
C LEU A 101 7.61 1.72 1.44
N THR A 102 7.25 0.56 1.97
CA THR A 102 8.02 -0.68 1.82
C THR A 102 8.14 -1.07 0.35
N GLY A 103 7.02 -1.06 -0.39
CA GLY A 103 7.01 -1.39 -1.82
C GLY A 103 7.79 -0.39 -2.67
N GLY A 104 7.66 0.91 -2.39
CA GLY A 104 8.42 1.97 -3.07
C GLY A 104 9.93 1.84 -2.82
N LEU A 105 10.32 1.66 -1.55
CA LEU A 105 11.73 1.48 -1.19
C LEU A 105 12.31 0.19 -1.78
N ALA A 106 11.54 -0.88 -1.85
CA ALA A 106 11.96 -2.14 -2.48
C ALA A 106 12.32 -1.94 -3.96
N ILE A 107 11.50 -1.17 -4.69
CA ILE A 107 11.77 -0.83 -6.09
C ILE A 107 13.04 0.04 -6.20
N ILE A 108 13.22 1.01 -5.30
CA ILE A 108 14.42 1.87 -5.27
C ILE A 108 15.68 1.02 -5.02
N VAL A 109 15.65 0.11 -4.05
CA VAL A 109 16.75 -0.82 -3.76
C VAL A 109 17.09 -1.65 -4.99
N LEU A 110 16.09 -2.20 -5.67
CA LEU A 110 16.31 -2.98 -6.90
C LEU A 110 16.92 -2.14 -8.03
N LEU A 111 16.43 -0.92 -8.25
CA LEU A 111 16.98 -0.03 -9.28
C LEU A 111 18.38 0.46 -8.96
N SER A 112 18.71 0.71 -7.69
CA SER A 112 20.03 1.13 -7.25
C SER A 112 21.06 0.01 -7.36
N SER A 113 20.68 -1.24 -7.20
CA SER A 113 21.57 -2.38 -7.39
C SER A 113 21.88 -2.65 -8.88
N ALA A 114 20.92 -2.39 -9.76
CA ALA A 114 21.08 -2.54 -11.20
C ALA A 114 21.90 -1.38 -11.84
N SER A 115 21.95 -0.22 -11.17
CA SER A 115 22.76 0.90 -11.58
C SER A 115 24.11 0.84 -10.83
N THR A 116 25.24 1.09 -11.53
CA THR A 116 26.60 1.15 -10.98
C THR A 116 26.81 2.28 -9.93
N LEU A 117 25.75 2.85 -9.41
CA LEU A 117 25.71 3.82 -8.31
C LEU A 117 25.97 3.13 -6.96
N SER A 118 27.13 2.50 -6.83
CA SER A 118 27.54 1.61 -5.75
C SER A 118 27.76 2.25 -4.37
N GLY A 119 27.32 3.48 -4.14
CA GLY A 119 27.55 4.20 -2.87
C GLY A 119 26.39 4.20 -1.85
N GLY A 120 25.17 3.80 -2.21
CA GLY A 120 23.98 4.02 -1.39
C GLY A 120 23.22 2.78 -0.91
N ALA A 121 23.60 1.59 -1.34
CA ALA A 121 22.82 0.37 -1.10
C ALA A 121 22.68 -0.08 0.38
N PRO A 122 23.72 -0.06 1.23
CA PRO A 122 23.61 -0.56 2.60
C PRO A 122 22.57 0.16 3.48
N PRO A 123 22.49 1.50 3.54
CA PRO A 123 21.51 2.18 4.38
C PRO A 123 20.06 2.00 3.88
N LEU A 124 19.85 1.92 2.55
CA LEU A 124 18.53 1.68 1.98
C LEU A 124 18.04 0.25 2.29
N LEU A 125 18.94 -0.72 2.25
CA LEU A 125 18.62 -2.10 2.57
C LEU A 125 18.24 -2.29 4.04
N SER A 126 18.98 -1.68 4.96
CA SER A 126 18.65 -1.73 6.40
C SER A 126 17.33 -1.01 6.69
N LEU A 127 17.03 0.09 6.00
CA LEU A 127 15.75 0.75 6.10
C LEU A 127 14.61 -0.15 5.59
N LEU A 128 14.81 -0.84 4.47
CA LEU A 128 13.83 -1.79 3.91
C LEU A 128 13.56 -2.94 4.88
N GLN A 129 14.60 -3.51 5.49
CA GLN A 129 14.46 -4.55 6.53
C GLN A 129 13.68 -4.04 7.75
N GLY A 130 13.96 -2.81 8.19
CA GLY A 130 13.22 -2.16 9.27
C GLY A 130 11.73 -1.98 8.95
N LEU A 131 11.41 -1.57 7.72
CA LEU A 131 10.02 -1.45 7.25
C LEU A 131 9.32 -2.82 7.17
N LEU A 132 10.00 -3.88 6.72
CA LEU A 132 9.44 -5.24 6.72
C LEU A 132 9.10 -5.73 8.12
N ILE A 133 9.96 -5.43 9.11
CA ILE A 133 9.67 -5.74 10.52
C ILE A 133 8.47 -4.92 11.01
N ALA A 134 8.40 -3.65 10.66
CA ALA A 134 7.26 -2.80 11.00
C ALA A 134 5.95 -3.32 10.38
N ASP A 135 5.98 -3.78 9.12
CA ASP A 135 4.82 -4.40 8.45
C ASP A 135 4.37 -5.68 9.19
N LEU A 136 5.31 -6.55 9.62
CA LEU A 136 5.00 -7.75 10.42
C LEU A 136 4.33 -7.40 11.75
N VAL A 137 4.85 -6.40 12.46
CA VAL A 137 4.27 -5.91 13.72
C VAL A 137 2.88 -5.35 13.49
N MET A 138 2.71 -4.55 12.43
CA MET A 138 1.42 -3.91 12.13
C MET A 138 0.36 -4.93 11.67
N ILE A 139 0.71 -5.92 10.86
CA ILE A 139 -0.21 -7.02 10.50
C ILE A 139 -0.61 -7.82 11.73
N SER A 140 0.34 -8.15 12.60
CA SER A 140 0.06 -8.87 13.84
C SER A 140 -0.89 -8.07 14.74
N SER A 141 -0.65 -6.76 14.87
CA SER A 141 -1.49 -5.83 15.62
C SER A 141 -2.89 -5.71 15.01
N PHE A 142 -2.98 -5.66 13.68
CA PHE A 142 -4.25 -5.61 12.93
C PHE A 142 -5.10 -6.85 13.20
N ILE A 143 -4.52 -8.03 13.09
CA ILE A 143 -5.21 -9.30 13.37
C ILE A 143 -5.58 -9.42 14.84
N TYR A 144 -4.69 -9.04 15.75
CA TYR A 144 -4.97 -9.02 17.19
C TYR A 144 -6.14 -8.10 17.52
N SER A 145 -6.13 -6.88 17.00
CA SER A 145 -7.21 -5.91 17.18
C SER A 145 -8.54 -6.44 16.64
N ALA A 146 -8.55 -7.03 15.44
CA ALA A 146 -9.74 -7.60 14.84
C ALA A 146 -10.28 -8.79 15.65
N ASN A 147 -9.41 -9.65 16.18
CA ASN A 147 -9.81 -10.82 16.99
C ASN A 147 -10.39 -10.44 18.36
N ASN A 148 -10.06 -9.26 18.88
CA ASN A 148 -10.58 -8.71 20.13
C ASN A 148 -11.66 -7.62 19.90
N GLY A 149 -12.05 -7.38 18.64
CA GLY A 149 -13.05 -6.40 18.26
C GLY A 149 -14.48 -6.96 18.28
N SER A 150 -15.33 -6.36 17.44
CA SER A 150 -16.73 -6.76 17.29
C SER A 150 -16.88 -8.18 16.70
N ALA A 151 -18.10 -8.70 16.70
CA ALA A 151 -18.40 -10.04 16.18
C ALA A 151 -18.00 -10.18 14.70
N GLY A 152 -18.28 -9.16 13.87
CA GLY A 152 -17.91 -9.14 12.46
C GLY A 152 -16.39 -9.07 12.24
N ALA A 153 -15.69 -8.26 13.05
CA ALA A 153 -14.23 -8.17 13.00
C ALA A 153 -13.57 -9.50 13.38
N LYS A 154 -14.05 -10.13 14.46
CA LYS A 154 -13.54 -11.43 14.95
C LYS A 154 -13.76 -12.54 13.92
N LEU A 155 -14.93 -12.58 13.29
CA LEU A 155 -15.21 -13.55 12.23
C LEU A 155 -14.29 -13.32 11.03
N SER A 156 -14.10 -12.08 10.62
CA SER A 156 -13.17 -11.71 9.54
C SER A 156 -11.72 -12.13 9.84
N ALA A 157 -11.24 -11.91 11.08
CA ALA A 157 -9.92 -12.37 11.51
C ALA A 157 -9.81 -13.91 11.48
N GLN A 158 -10.83 -14.64 11.89
CA GLN A 158 -10.89 -16.09 11.81
C GLN A 158 -10.85 -16.60 10.36
N LEU A 159 -11.54 -15.91 9.43
CA LEU A 159 -11.48 -16.23 8.00
C LEU A 159 -10.05 -16.08 7.46
N LEU A 160 -9.30 -15.10 7.93
CA LEU A 160 -7.91 -14.86 7.52
C LEU A 160 -6.91 -15.84 8.12
N ILE A 161 -7.13 -16.34 9.35
CA ILE A 161 -6.10 -17.13 10.05
C ILE A 161 -6.45 -18.62 10.11
N LYS A 162 -7.73 -18.98 10.23
CA LYS A 162 -8.13 -20.35 10.59
C LYS A 162 -8.89 -21.09 9.50
N THR A 163 -9.44 -20.39 8.49
CA THR A 163 -10.36 -21.02 7.56
C THR A 163 -9.99 -20.78 6.09
N ARG A 164 -10.92 -20.34 5.28
CA ARG A 164 -10.87 -20.30 3.82
C ARG A 164 -9.66 -19.53 3.25
N TYR A 165 -9.27 -18.43 3.90
CA TYR A 165 -8.21 -17.56 3.39
C TYR A 165 -6.88 -17.72 4.12
N ALA A 166 -6.79 -18.65 5.09
CA ALA A 166 -5.59 -18.83 5.91
C ALA A 166 -4.35 -19.16 5.08
N TYR A 167 -4.47 -20.02 4.09
CA TYR A 167 -3.35 -20.34 3.19
C TYR A 167 -2.82 -19.11 2.45
N TRP A 168 -3.73 -18.29 1.91
CA TRP A 168 -3.35 -17.07 1.19
C TRP A 168 -2.82 -15.99 2.13
N PHE A 169 -3.41 -15.86 3.31
CA PHE A 169 -2.97 -14.83 4.27
C PHE A 169 -1.65 -15.22 4.93
N VAL A 170 -1.57 -16.40 5.54
CA VAL A 170 -0.35 -16.83 6.24
C VAL A 170 0.75 -17.17 5.23
N GLY A 171 0.49 -18.00 4.24
CA GLY A 171 1.47 -18.40 3.23
C GLY A 171 1.83 -17.27 2.26
N GLY A 172 0.82 -16.60 1.70
CA GLY A 172 1.02 -15.57 0.68
C GLY A 172 1.45 -14.22 1.24
N VAL A 173 0.78 -13.73 2.30
CA VAL A 173 1.09 -12.38 2.85
C VAL A 173 2.25 -12.46 3.83
N VAL A 174 2.16 -13.31 4.86
CA VAL A 174 3.16 -13.32 5.94
C VAL A 174 4.44 -14.00 5.46
N VAL A 175 4.36 -15.25 4.98
CA VAL A 175 5.57 -16.01 4.63
C VAL A 175 6.18 -15.46 3.34
N LEU A 176 5.46 -15.47 2.23
CA LEU A 176 5.98 -15.06 0.93
C LEU A 176 6.25 -13.55 0.87
N GLY A 177 5.32 -12.72 1.40
CA GLY A 177 5.38 -11.27 1.26
C GLY A 177 6.31 -10.56 2.24
N LEU A 178 6.56 -11.12 3.43
CA LEU A 178 7.31 -10.44 4.50
C LEU A 178 8.48 -11.27 5.01
N VAL A 179 8.26 -12.52 5.43
CA VAL A 179 9.29 -13.33 6.07
C VAL A 179 10.38 -13.74 5.08
N LEU A 180 10.00 -14.25 3.91
CA LEU A 180 10.94 -14.66 2.88
C LEU A 180 11.84 -13.50 2.41
N PRO A 181 11.32 -12.29 2.05
CA PRO A 181 12.16 -11.15 1.71
C PRO A 181 13.09 -10.73 2.84
N LEU A 182 12.59 -10.70 4.08
CA LEU A 182 13.39 -10.31 5.23
C LEU A 182 14.59 -11.26 5.42
N PHE A 183 14.37 -12.57 5.32
CA PHE A 183 15.45 -13.56 5.44
C PHE A 183 16.39 -13.52 4.25
N SER A 184 15.88 -13.47 3.00
CA SER A 184 16.74 -13.47 1.82
C SER A 184 17.63 -12.23 1.73
N LEU A 185 17.09 -11.04 2.07
CA LEU A 185 17.87 -9.80 2.09
C LEU A 185 18.85 -9.74 3.27
N SER A 186 18.60 -10.50 4.36
CA SER A 186 19.53 -10.57 5.49
C SER A 186 20.68 -11.53 5.22
N LEU A 187 20.42 -12.68 4.58
CA LEU A 187 21.42 -13.72 4.34
C LEU A 187 22.25 -13.47 3.09
N TRP A 188 21.63 -12.91 2.04
CA TRP A 188 22.25 -12.69 0.74
C TRP A 188 22.00 -11.28 0.21
N PRO A 189 22.44 -10.23 0.94
CA PRO A 189 22.14 -8.84 0.59
C PRO A 189 22.77 -8.37 -0.73
N THR A 190 23.89 -9.01 -1.14
CA THR A 190 24.66 -8.63 -2.33
C THR A 190 24.30 -9.40 -3.60
N ILE A 191 23.48 -10.46 -3.48
CA ILE A 191 23.09 -11.28 -4.63
C ILE A 191 21.89 -10.65 -5.32
N GLU A 192 22.11 -10.09 -6.52
CA GLU A 192 21.07 -9.42 -7.31
C GLU A 192 19.83 -10.30 -7.54
N ALA A 193 20.03 -11.57 -7.88
CA ALA A 193 18.90 -12.51 -8.05
C ALA A 193 18.03 -12.63 -6.77
N MET A 194 18.65 -12.59 -5.58
CA MET A 194 17.90 -12.64 -4.32
C MET A 194 17.15 -11.34 -4.04
N GLN A 195 17.70 -10.20 -4.43
CA GLN A 195 17.00 -8.91 -4.36
C GLN A 195 15.79 -8.89 -5.29
N ILE A 196 15.93 -9.36 -6.53
CA ILE A 196 14.82 -9.44 -7.50
C ILE A 196 13.70 -10.36 -6.97
N ILE A 197 14.07 -11.56 -6.49
CA ILE A 197 13.11 -12.52 -5.92
C ILE A 197 12.40 -11.91 -4.70
N SER A 198 13.15 -11.24 -3.83
CA SER A 198 12.60 -10.58 -2.64
C SER A 198 11.59 -9.51 -2.99
N VAL A 199 11.93 -8.61 -3.92
CA VAL A 199 11.01 -7.54 -4.36
C VAL A 199 9.77 -8.13 -5.02
N ALA A 200 9.93 -9.10 -5.90
CA ALA A 200 8.80 -9.76 -6.56
C ALA A 200 7.88 -10.46 -5.55
N SER A 201 8.45 -11.15 -4.55
CA SER A 201 7.68 -11.82 -3.51
C SER A 201 6.95 -10.82 -2.60
N MET A 202 7.58 -9.71 -2.22
CA MET A 202 6.95 -8.62 -1.45
C MET A 202 5.75 -8.04 -2.19
N LEU A 203 5.92 -7.63 -3.44
CA LEU A 203 4.85 -7.06 -4.26
C LEU A 203 3.70 -8.05 -4.44
N THR A 204 4.01 -9.33 -4.63
CA THR A 204 3.02 -10.40 -4.70
C THR A 204 2.27 -10.55 -3.37
N GLY A 205 2.98 -10.57 -2.24
CA GLY A 205 2.38 -10.64 -0.91
C GLY A 205 1.45 -9.44 -0.62
N PHE A 206 1.85 -8.23 -1.00
CA PHE A 206 1.02 -7.02 -0.85
C PHE A 206 -0.23 -7.07 -1.71
N TYR A 207 -0.13 -7.60 -2.92
CA TYR A 207 -1.29 -7.81 -3.79
C TYR A 207 -2.27 -8.84 -3.19
N ILE A 208 -1.74 -9.97 -2.68
CA ILE A 208 -2.53 -10.98 -1.99
C ILE A 208 -3.21 -10.38 -0.76
N PHE A 209 -2.50 -9.59 0.06
CA PHE A 209 -3.07 -8.92 1.23
C PHE A 209 -4.31 -8.11 0.86
N ARG A 210 -4.23 -7.30 -0.19
CA ARG A 210 -5.38 -6.51 -0.66
C ARG A 210 -6.56 -7.40 -1.00
N ILE A 211 -6.34 -8.47 -1.77
CA ILE A 211 -7.42 -9.38 -2.17
C ILE A 211 -8.07 -10.06 -0.96
N VAL A 212 -7.26 -10.61 -0.04
CA VAL A 212 -7.82 -11.39 1.07
C VAL A 212 -8.51 -10.52 2.11
N VAL A 213 -8.01 -9.30 2.36
CA VAL A 213 -8.68 -8.34 3.26
C VAL A 213 -10.04 -7.89 2.70
N PHE A 214 -10.14 -7.69 1.37
CA PHE A 214 -11.43 -7.41 0.75
C PHE A 214 -12.39 -8.60 0.85
N LYS A 215 -11.91 -9.81 0.58
CA LYS A 215 -12.74 -11.04 0.60
C LYS A 215 -13.12 -11.50 2.00
N ALA A 216 -12.32 -11.20 3.01
CA ALA A 216 -12.58 -11.54 4.40
C ALA A 216 -13.44 -10.50 5.13
N GLY A 217 -13.75 -9.38 4.50
CA GLY A 217 -14.61 -8.35 5.09
C GLY A 217 -16.03 -8.87 5.29
N VAL A 218 -16.44 -9.05 6.55
CA VAL A 218 -17.79 -9.46 6.94
C VAL A 218 -18.56 -8.24 7.41
N TYR A 219 -19.80 -8.11 6.96
CA TYR A 219 -20.69 -7.05 7.44
C TYR A 219 -21.00 -7.26 8.94
N GLU A 220 -20.99 -6.15 9.67
CA GLU A 220 -21.43 -6.18 11.06
C GLU A 220 -22.91 -6.54 11.12
N PRO A 221 -23.32 -7.59 11.88
CA PRO A 221 -24.72 -7.95 11.97
C PRO A 221 -25.49 -6.81 12.65
N VAL A 222 -26.56 -6.37 12.00
CA VAL A 222 -27.54 -5.48 12.66
C VAL A 222 -28.18 -6.32 13.74
N LEU A 223 -27.87 -6.03 15.02
CA LEU A 223 -28.52 -6.70 16.13
C LEU A 223 -30.02 -6.47 16.02
N PRO A 224 -30.85 -7.54 16.10
CA PRO A 224 -32.27 -7.32 16.28
C PRO A 224 -32.46 -6.55 17.59
N ILE A 225 -33.09 -5.40 17.50
CA ILE A 225 -33.50 -4.56 18.62
C ILE A 225 -34.56 -5.32 19.43
#